data_04fdf19df93995167f7f57e245edf833
#
_entry.id   04fdf19df93995167f7f57e245edf833
#
_cell.length_a   1.000
_cell.length_b   1.000
_cell.length_c   1.000
_cell.angle_alpha   90.00
_cell.angle_beta   90.00
_cell.angle_gamma   90.00
#
_symmetry.space_group_name_H-M   'P 1'
#
loop_
_entity.id
_entity.type
_entity.pdbx_description
1 polymer ?
#
loop_
_entity_poly.entity_id
_entity_poly.type
_entity_poly.pdbx_seq_one_letter_code
_entity_poly.pdbx_strand_id
1 'polypeptide(L)'
;MPANRDIRVEAVTEAVEAKASDSEAAVIDEHVRRPLIGLTPEQLSEVAVSVAVPRFAGKPMATSVDEMTDLSKQGRIRLAQAGYVVGREEPLASTASRDGTVKYLFRGCGGRDVESVYIPEKDGRATLCVSSQAGCKMHCAFCMTGRQGFHGNLTTAQIINQILSIPQSRDLTNVVFMGMGEPTDNLDAVLDTIEILTAPWGLAWSPKRITVSTVGNIPGLRRLLDKTSVHIAISVHSADAEQRQALMPVQKAFPIREVMALLRDYDFAHQRRLSVEYILWDGVNDTPQSMRVLARLLRGTDARVNIIPYHPIGGDSLRPSSRRVQENFRDGLNDLGITATIRASRGQDIMAACGMLAGAAKKQQPPYQDEE
;
A
#
# COMPACT_ATOMS: atom_id res chain seq x y z
N MET A 1 13.21 36.65 13.84
CA MET A 1 12.94 36.18 15.23
C MET A 1 13.06 34.66 15.27
N PRO A 2 14.09 34.09 15.89
CA PRO A 2 14.19 32.65 16.12
C PRO A 2 14.19 32.43 17.64
N ALA A 3 13.04 32.16 18.24
CA ALA A 3 12.96 31.76 19.63
C ALA A 3 11.65 30.99 19.89
N ASN A 4 11.53 29.77 19.41
CA ASN A 4 10.46 28.86 19.87
C ASN A 4 10.74 27.36 19.54
N ARG A 5 12.00 26.97 19.29
CA ARG A 5 12.38 25.56 19.03
C ARG A 5 12.98 24.85 20.24
N ASP A 6 13.61 25.56 21.16
CA ASP A 6 14.38 24.94 22.25
C ASP A 6 13.52 24.59 23.47
N ILE A 7 12.43 25.30 23.72
CA ILE A 7 11.59 25.10 24.93
C ILE A 7 10.82 23.78 24.89
N ARG A 8 10.49 23.24 23.70
CA ARG A 8 9.78 21.95 23.62
C ARG A 8 10.66 20.71 23.80
N VAL A 9 11.94 20.85 23.52
CA VAL A 9 12.90 19.72 23.66
C VAL A 9 13.26 19.52 25.13
N GLU A 10 13.48 20.57 25.88
CA GLU A 10 13.81 20.52 27.30
C GLU A 10 12.66 19.99 28.16
N ALA A 11 11.43 20.45 27.91
CA ALA A 11 10.24 20.00 28.66
C ALA A 11 9.91 18.50 28.45
N VAL A 12 10.22 17.95 27.26
CA VAL A 12 10.05 16.52 26.96
C VAL A 12 11.15 15.71 27.63
N THR A 13 12.37 16.23 27.72
CA THR A 13 13.51 15.55 28.34
C THR A 13 13.32 15.41 29.87
N GLU A 14 12.84 16.48 30.54
CA GLU A 14 12.56 16.45 32.00
C GLU A 14 11.38 15.53 32.36
N ALA A 15 10.33 15.48 31.55
CA ALA A 15 9.18 14.59 31.77
C ALA A 15 9.54 13.10 31.59
N VAL A 16 10.54 12.80 30.76
CA VAL A 16 11.06 11.46 30.50
C VAL A 16 11.94 10.96 31.62
N GLU A 17 12.75 11.82 32.24
CA GLU A 17 13.61 11.46 33.37
C GLU A 17 12.80 11.17 34.66
N ALA A 18 11.68 11.86 34.84
CA ALA A 18 10.83 11.67 36.02
C ALA A 18 9.99 10.38 36.00
N LYS A 19 9.63 9.86 34.82
CA LYS A 19 8.86 8.61 34.70
C LYS A 19 9.70 7.33 34.72
N ALA A 20 11.02 7.44 34.57
CA ALA A 20 11.92 6.29 34.51
C ALA A 20 12.26 5.69 35.87
N SER A 21 11.84 6.31 37.00
CA SER A 21 12.18 5.86 38.34
C SER A 21 11.19 4.88 38.99
N ASP A 22 9.99 4.68 38.45
CA ASP A 22 8.90 3.96 39.11
C ASP A 22 8.28 2.78 38.34
N SER A 23 8.89 2.25 37.27
CA SER A 23 8.36 1.05 36.62
C SER A 23 9.16 -0.19 37.01
N GLU A 24 8.52 -1.09 37.77
CA GLU A 24 8.96 -2.47 38.00
C GLU A 24 9.46 -3.12 36.71
N ALA A 25 10.62 -3.75 36.82
CA ALA A 25 11.26 -4.46 35.71
C ALA A 25 10.35 -5.60 35.23
N ALA A 26 9.54 -5.32 34.20
CA ALA A 26 8.85 -6.37 33.46
C ALA A 26 9.91 -7.29 32.88
N VAL A 27 9.78 -8.60 33.10
CA VAL A 27 10.62 -9.62 32.47
C VAL A 27 10.47 -9.47 30.97
N ILE A 28 11.52 -8.97 30.31
CA ILE A 28 11.54 -8.76 28.88
C ILE A 28 11.81 -10.12 28.24
N ASP A 29 10.85 -10.62 27.47
CA ASP A 29 11.05 -11.78 26.62
C ASP A 29 12.11 -11.44 25.57
N GLU A 30 13.31 -12.01 25.69
CA GLU A 30 14.46 -11.76 24.82
C GLU A 30 14.19 -12.05 23.33
N HIS A 31 13.06 -12.65 23.00
CA HIS A 31 12.68 -13.01 21.62
C HIS A 31 11.72 -12.01 20.96
N VAL A 32 11.19 -11.02 21.68
CA VAL A 32 10.25 -10.02 21.13
C VAL A 32 11.01 -8.82 20.59
N ARG A 33 11.24 -8.79 19.26
CA ARG A 33 11.78 -7.61 18.56
C ARG A 33 10.66 -6.60 18.33
N ARG A 34 10.84 -5.36 18.81
CA ARG A 34 9.89 -4.25 18.67
C ARG A 34 10.42 -3.26 17.63
N PRO A 35 9.88 -3.23 16.39
CA PRO A 35 10.37 -2.30 15.37
C PRO A 35 10.00 -0.87 15.71
N LEU A 36 10.95 0.06 15.59
CA LEU A 36 10.73 1.51 15.69
C LEU A 36 10.17 2.08 14.40
N ILE A 37 10.52 1.48 13.26
CA ILE A 37 9.96 1.83 11.96
C ILE A 37 8.44 1.61 11.99
N GLY A 38 7.68 2.58 11.50
CA GLY A 38 6.21 2.49 11.48
C GLY A 38 5.52 2.99 12.74
N LEU A 39 6.24 3.50 13.74
CA LEU A 39 5.63 4.17 14.89
C LEU A 39 5.38 5.66 14.60
N THR A 40 4.22 6.16 15.05
CA THR A 40 3.93 7.60 15.06
C THR A 40 4.62 8.30 16.24
N PRO A 41 4.73 9.64 16.27
CA PRO A 41 5.31 10.36 17.42
C PRO A 41 4.61 10.06 18.75
N GLU A 42 3.30 9.88 18.75
CA GLU A 42 2.52 9.52 19.93
C GLU A 42 2.92 8.15 20.46
N GLN A 43 3.01 7.16 19.57
CA GLN A 43 3.46 5.80 19.89
C GLN A 43 4.92 5.80 20.36
N LEU A 44 5.78 6.62 19.74
CA LEU A 44 7.17 6.78 20.15
C LEU A 44 7.29 7.45 21.52
N SER A 45 6.40 8.38 21.87
CA SER A 45 6.39 9.04 23.20
C SER A 45 6.07 8.05 24.33
N GLU A 46 5.31 7.01 24.05
CA GLU A 46 5.05 5.92 25.02
C GLU A 46 6.30 5.06 25.28
N VAL A 47 7.21 5.01 24.32
CA VAL A 47 8.48 4.29 24.44
C VAL A 47 9.52 5.08 25.27
N ALA A 48 9.16 6.27 25.76
CA ALA A 48 10.03 7.18 26.53
C ALA A 48 11.33 7.57 25.81
N VAL A 49 11.28 7.64 24.49
CA VAL A 49 12.41 8.07 23.67
C VAL A 49 11.93 9.07 22.64
N SER A 50 12.49 10.28 22.68
CA SER A 50 12.40 11.23 21.57
C SER A 50 13.20 10.67 20.39
N VAL A 51 12.57 9.85 19.57
CA VAL A 51 13.20 9.34 18.36
C VAL A 51 12.90 10.33 17.25
N ALA A 52 13.88 11.12 16.86
CA ALA A 52 13.84 11.80 15.60
C ALA A 52 13.80 10.71 14.52
N VAL A 53 12.64 10.56 13.85
CA VAL A 53 12.59 9.77 12.62
C VAL A 53 13.69 10.30 11.71
N PRO A 54 14.61 9.46 11.20
CA PRO A 54 15.73 9.94 10.41
C PRO A 54 15.21 10.81 9.27
N ARG A 55 15.47 12.09 9.32
CA ARG A 55 15.11 12.99 8.21
C ARG A 55 15.84 12.51 6.97
N PHE A 56 15.12 12.34 5.88
CA PHE A 56 15.65 11.96 4.56
C PHE A 56 16.57 13.02 3.93
N ALA A 57 17.29 13.78 4.71
CA ALA A 57 18.23 14.79 4.23
C ALA A 57 19.63 14.19 4.06
N GLY A 58 19.82 13.38 3.02
CA GLY A 58 21.16 13.08 2.50
C GLY A 58 22.02 12.06 3.26
N LYS A 59 21.57 11.53 4.40
CA LYS A 59 22.29 10.46 5.14
C LYS A 59 21.64 9.10 4.90
N PRO A 60 22.41 7.99 4.85
CA PRO A 60 21.84 6.67 4.82
C PRO A 60 20.96 6.47 6.04
N MET A 61 19.77 5.91 5.84
CA MET A 61 18.89 5.58 6.97
C MET A 61 19.56 4.57 7.87
N ALA A 62 19.47 4.77 9.19
CA ALA A 62 19.96 3.83 10.16
C ALA A 62 19.40 2.43 9.90
N THR A 63 20.23 1.42 10.00
CA THR A 63 19.86 0.00 9.93
C THR A 63 19.89 -0.65 11.30
N SER A 64 20.56 0.00 12.26
CA SER A 64 20.64 -0.42 13.66
C SER A 64 20.39 0.76 14.60
N VAL A 65 20.00 0.47 15.84
CA VAL A 65 19.85 1.48 16.89
C VAL A 65 21.17 2.19 17.17
N ASP A 66 22.31 1.51 17.01
CA ASP A 66 23.63 2.09 17.25
C ASP A 66 24.01 3.19 16.23
N GLU A 67 23.46 3.12 15.02
CA GLU A 67 23.66 4.13 13.97
C GLU A 67 22.82 5.39 14.17
N MET A 68 21.87 5.39 15.11
CA MET A 68 21.01 6.54 15.44
C MET A 68 21.78 7.56 16.29
N THR A 69 22.75 8.25 15.67
CA THR A 69 23.69 9.14 16.35
C THR A 69 23.08 10.45 16.83
N ASP A 70 21.88 10.76 16.45
CA ASP A 70 21.02 11.83 16.98
C ASP A 70 20.44 11.49 18.37
N LEU A 71 20.47 10.22 18.76
CA LEU A 71 20.15 9.77 20.12
C LEU A 71 21.41 9.73 20.99
N SER A 72 21.26 10.04 22.28
CA SER A 72 22.33 9.87 23.24
C SER A 72 22.79 8.40 23.31
N LYS A 73 24.06 8.15 23.65
CA LYS A 73 24.59 6.79 23.83
C LYS A 73 23.73 5.98 24.81
N GLN A 74 23.33 6.62 25.92
CA GLN A 74 22.49 5.99 26.93
C GLN A 74 21.07 5.67 26.40
N GLY A 75 20.50 6.55 25.58
CA GLY A 75 19.21 6.30 24.92
C GLY A 75 19.25 5.09 24.00
N ARG A 76 20.31 4.95 23.20
CA ARG A 76 20.50 3.78 22.31
C ARG A 76 20.63 2.48 23.11
N ILE A 77 21.40 2.49 24.20
CA ILE A 77 21.54 1.32 25.09
C ILE A 77 20.18 0.93 25.68
N ARG A 78 19.40 1.88 26.19
CA ARG A 78 18.07 1.61 26.77
C ARG A 78 17.10 1.03 25.73
N LEU A 79 17.10 1.55 24.49
CA LEU A 79 16.27 1.01 23.41
C LEU A 79 16.65 -0.44 23.10
N ALA A 80 17.94 -0.72 22.93
CA ALA A 80 18.43 -2.07 22.65
C ALA A 80 18.07 -3.04 23.79
N GLN A 81 18.25 -2.64 25.05
CA GLN A 81 17.88 -3.44 26.23
C GLN A 81 16.38 -3.70 26.32
N ALA A 82 15.54 -2.74 25.88
CA ALA A 82 14.09 -2.90 25.83
C ALA A 82 13.62 -3.70 24.58
N GLY A 83 14.53 -4.29 23.80
CA GLY A 83 14.21 -5.11 22.63
C GLY A 83 13.81 -4.30 21.39
N TYR A 84 14.02 -2.96 21.41
CA TYR A 84 13.72 -2.15 20.22
C TYR A 84 14.79 -2.31 19.15
N VAL A 85 14.35 -2.41 17.93
CA VAL A 85 15.18 -2.47 16.72
C VAL A 85 14.70 -1.41 15.73
N VAL A 86 15.54 -0.98 14.80
CA VAL A 86 15.08 -0.08 13.72
C VAL A 86 13.95 -0.74 12.94
N GLY A 87 14.03 -2.04 12.74
CA GLY A 87 12.96 -2.83 12.13
C GLY A 87 13.01 -2.85 10.59
N ARG A 88 14.10 -2.36 9.99
CA ARG A 88 14.35 -2.55 8.56
C ARG A 88 14.81 -3.98 8.31
N GLU A 89 14.12 -4.64 7.40
CA GLU A 89 14.50 -5.97 6.92
C GLU A 89 14.65 -5.89 5.40
N GLU A 90 15.77 -6.43 4.91
CA GLU A 90 15.98 -6.53 3.47
C GLU A 90 14.94 -7.46 2.82
N PRO A 91 14.64 -7.27 1.51
CA PRO A 91 13.81 -8.21 0.78
C PRO A 91 14.41 -9.62 0.85
N LEU A 92 13.55 -10.63 1.01
CA LEU A 92 13.93 -12.05 0.98
C LEU A 92 14.43 -12.48 -0.40
N ALA A 93 13.89 -11.87 -1.44
CA ALA A 93 14.25 -12.09 -2.82
C ALA A 93 13.83 -10.91 -3.71
N SER A 94 14.45 -10.81 -4.87
CA SER A 94 14.04 -9.88 -5.92
C SER A 94 14.11 -10.53 -7.30
N THR A 95 13.23 -10.09 -8.20
CA THR A 95 13.20 -10.53 -9.59
C THR A 95 13.02 -9.32 -10.50
N ALA A 96 13.93 -9.12 -11.44
CA ALA A 96 13.90 -8.01 -12.38
C ALA A 96 13.26 -8.43 -13.72
N SER A 97 12.37 -7.59 -14.23
CA SER A 97 11.80 -7.68 -15.57
C SER A 97 12.69 -7.01 -16.59
N ARG A 98 12.52 -7.39 -17.86
CA ARG A 98 13.19 -6.75 -19.00
C ARG A 98 12.82 -5.27 -19.18
N ASP A 99 11.68 -4.85 -18.66
CA ASP A 99 11.21 -3.46 -18.76
C ASP A 99 11.69 -2.57 -17.59
N GLY A 100 12.58 -3.10 -16.72
CA GLY A 100 13.12 -2.41 -15.56
C GLY A 100 12.27 -2.52 -14.29
N THR A 101 11.09 -3.11 -14.38
CA THR A 101 10.25 -3.41 -13.19
C THR A 101 10.97 -4.44 -12.31
N VAL A 102 10.93 -4.24 -10.98
CA VAL A 102 11.51 -5.19 -10.03
C VAL A 102 10.45 -5.60 -9.01
N LYS A 103 10.23 -6.90 -8.91
CA LYS A 103 9.39 -7.49 -7.87
C LYS A 103 10.24 -7.91 -6.68
N TYR A 104 9.86 -7.48 -5.49
CA TYR A 104 10.50 -7.80 -4.22
C TYR A 104 9.60 -8.68 -3.39
N LEU A 105 10.18 -9.67 -2.71
CA LEU A 105 9.52 -10.52 -1.74
C LEU A 105 9.93 -10.10 -0.34
N PHE A 106 8.97 -9.82 0.52
CA PHE A 106 9.19 -9.42 1.91
C PHE A 106 8.54 -10.41 2.87
N ARG A 107 9.08 -10.48 4.08
CA ARG A 107 8.45 -11.21 5.17
C ARG A 107 7.08 -10.61 5.49
N GLY A 108 6.06 -11.42 5.39
CA GLY A 108 4.68 -11.04 5.72
C GLY A 108 4.24 -11.60 7.07
N CYS A 109 2.99 -11.97 7.18
CA CYS A 109 2.35 -12.49 8.39
C CYS A 109 1.56 -13.77 8.08
N GLY A 110 1.09 -14.46 9.12
CA GLY A 110 0.29 -15.67 8.97
C GLY A 110 0.98 -16.79 8.19
N GLY A 111 2.32 -16.87 8.25
CA GLY A 111 3.10 -17.86 7.52
C GLY A 111 3.21 -17.61 6.01
N ARG A 112 2.87 -16.43 5.53
CA ARG A 112 2.95 -16.00 4.12
C ARG A 112 3.81 -14.78 3.96
N ASP A 113 4.62 -14.76 2.91
CA ASP A 113 5.38 -13.61 2.49
C ASP A 113 4.55 -12.75 1.52
N VAL A 114 4.92 -11.48 1.36
CA VAL A 114 4.20 -10.54 0.52
C VAL A 114 5.12 -9.95 -0.54
N GLU A 115 4.52 -9.53 -1.64
CA GLU A 115 5.27 -8.96 -2.76
C GLU A 115 5.01 -7.45 -2.87
N SER A 116 6.03 -6.71 -3.25
CA SER A 116 5.93 -5.33 -3.72
C SER A 116 6.61 -5.17 -5.07
N VAL A 117 6.23 -4.14 -5.84
CA VAL A 117 6.72 -3.97 -7.20
C VAL A 117 7.21 -2.55 -7.43
N TYR A 118 8.50 -2.41 -7.72
CA TYR A 118 9.11 -1.18 -8.19
C TYR A 118 8.90 -1.02 -9.69
N ILE A 119 8.37 0.11 -10.11
CA ILE A 119 7.98 0.41 -11.50
C ILE A 119 8.67 1.72 -11.90
N PRO A 120 9.75 1.68 -12.70
CA PRO A 120 10.36 2.87 -13.26
C PRO A 120 9.57 3.35 -14.47
N GLU A 121 9.42 4.67 -14.61
CA GLU A 121 8.79 5.32 -15.75
C GLU A 121 9.82 6.08 -16.60
N LYS A 122 9.58 6.19 -17.90
CA LYS A 122 10.50 6.87 -18.81
C LYS A 122 10.63 8.38 -18.56
N ASP A 123 9.66 8.98 -17.90
CA ASP A 123 9.63 10.40 -17.55
C ASP A 123 10.31 10.72 -16.21
N GLY A 124 11.05 9.76 -15.66
CA GLY A 124 11.78 9.92 -14.39
C GLY A 124 10.93 9.64 -13.14
N ARG A 125 9.65 9.30 -13.28
CA ARG A 125 8.87 8.82 -12.14
C ARG A 125 9.28 7.40 -11.77
N ALA A 126 9.23 7.11 -10.48
CA ALA A 126 9.44 5.78 -9.94
C ALA A 126 8.33 5.48 -8.93
N THR A 127 7.52 4.48 -9.22
CA THR A 127 6.36 4.09 -8.41
C THR A 127 6.65 2.77 -7.69
N LEU A 128 6.36 2.71 -6.40
CA LEU A 128 6.31 1.44 -5.67
C LEU A 128 4.87 1.03 -5.42
N CYS A 129 4.50 -0.16 -5.90
CA CYS A 129 3.25 -0.83 -5.58
C CYS A 129 3.47 -1.64 -4.30
N VAL A 130 2.78 -1.28 -3.21
CA VAL A 130 2.93 -1.91 -1.89
C VAL A 130 1.74 -2.77 -1.53
N SER A 131 2.00 -3.79 -0.75
CA SER A 131 1.01 -4.69 -0.16
C SER A 131 0.60 -4.23 1.22
N SER A 132 -0.69 -4.39 1.57
CA SER A 132 -1.26 -4.07 2.89
C SER A 132 -1.68 -5.30 3.70
N GLN A 133 -1.80 -6.46 3.06
CA GLN A 133 -2.20 -7.72 3.70
C GLN A 133 -1.42 -8.89 3.09
N ALA A 134 -1.25 -9.96 3.85
CA ALA A 134 -0.89 -11.26 3.33
C ALA A 134 -2.17 -11.98 2.88
N GLY A 135 -2.37 -12.09 1.55
CA GLY A 135 -3.63 -12.53 0.97
C GLY A 135 -4.73 -11.46 1.01
N CYS A 136 -5.98 -11.84 0.69
CA CYS A 136 -7.10 -10.90 0.62
C CYS A 136 -8.45 -11.60 0.83
N LYS A 137 -9.37 -10.98 1.59
CA LYS A 137 -10.72 -11.51 1.85
C LYS A 137 -11.70 -11.29 0.69
N MET A 138 -11.36 -10.46 -0.30
CA MET A 138 -12.31 -9.99 -1.30
C MET A 138 -12.65 -11.03 -2.36
N HIS A 139 -11.83 -12.08 -2.52
CA HIS A 139 -12.05 -13.21 -3.43
C HIS A 139 -12.38 -12.82 -4.87
N CYS A 140 -11.78 -11.73 -5.38
CA CYS A 140 -11.95 -11.32 -6.76
C CYS A 140 -11.48 -12.43 -7.71
N ALA A 141 -12.32 -12.81 -8.67
CA ALA A 141 -12.09 -13.96 -9.55
C ALA A 141 -10.81 -13.84 -10.41
N PHE A 142 -10.41 -12.61 -10.70
CA PHE A 142 -9.27 -12.25 -11.55
C PHE A 142 -7.98 -11.93 -10.78
N CYS A 143 -7.92 -12.19 -9.47
CA CYS A 143 -6.80 -11.78 -8.63
C CYS A 143 -6.19 -12.98 -7.89
N MET A 144 -4.89 -13.24 -8.11
CA MET A 144 -4.16 -14.32 -7.43
C MET A 144 -4.16 -14.15 -5.92
N THR A 145 -3.99 -12.93 -5.43
CA THR A 145 -4.05 -12.63 -3.99
C THR A 145 -5.41 -12.99 -3.38
N GLY A 146 -6.50 -12.69 -4.10
CA GLY A 146 -7.86 -13.04 -3.65
C GLY A 146 -8.12 -14.55 -3.64
N ARG A 147 -7.52 -15.30 -4.56
CA ARG A 147 -7.64 -16.78 -4.62
C ARG A 147 -6.90 -17.47 -3.50
N GLN A 148 -5.84 -16.88 -2.97
CA GLN A 148 -5.07 -17.45 -1.87
C GLN A 148 -5.76 -17.35 -0.52
N GLY A 149 -6.83 -16.56 -0.42
CA GLY A 149 -7.50 -16.26 0.84
C GLY A 149 -6.71 -15.23 1.67
N PHE A 150 -7.18 -15.02 2.89
CA PHE A 150 -6.61 -14.05 3.82
C PHE A 150 -5.78 -14.72 4.90
N HIS A 151 -4.57 -14.24 5.13
CA HIS A 151 -3.62 -14.79 6.11
C HIS A 151 -3.28 -13.79 7.23
N GLY A 152 -3.52 -12.50 7.02
CA GLY A 152 -3.34 -11.48 8.06
C GLY A 152 -3.13 -10.07 7.50
N ASN A 153 -3.31 -9.09 8.38
CA ASN A 153 -3.00 -7.69 8.12
C ASN A 153 -1.51 -7.44 8.34
N LEU A 154 -0.88 -6.67 7.45
CA LEU A 154 0.48 -6.17 7.68
C LEU A 154 0.43 -5.05 8.72
N THR A 155 1.43 -5.00 9.56
CA THR A 155 1.66 -3.86 10.45
C THR A 155 2.16 -2.64 9.67
N THR A 156 2.03 -1.46 10.24
CA THR A 156 2.62 -0.22 9.69
C THR A 156 4.11 -0.40 9.41
N ALA A 157 4.86 -1.04 10.32
CA ALA A 157 6.27 -1.36 10.13
C ALA A 157 6.52 -2.22 8.88
N GLN A 158 5.71 -3.25 8.65
CA GLN A 158 5.86 -4.11 7.47
C GLN A 158 5.51 -3.39 6.17
N ILE A 159 4.55 -2.46 6.19
CA ILE A 159 4.22 -1.66 5.01
C ILE A 159 5.34 -0.64 4.71
N ILE A 160 5.80 0.10 5.72
CA ILE A 160 6.91 1.06 5.58
C ILE A 160 8.21 0.35 5.17
N ASN A 161 8.46 -0.86 5.67
CA ASN A 161 9.64 -1.63 5.31
C ASN A 161 9.72 -1.91 3.80
N GLN A 162 8.60 -2.17 3.13
CA GLN A 162 8.57 -2.33 1.66
C GLN A 162 9.06 -1.07 0.94
N ILE A 163 8.77 0.12 1.51
CA ILE A 163 9.13 1.42 0.91
C ILE A 163 10.60 1.76 1.15
N LEU A 164 11.08 1.50 2.37
CA LEU A 164 12.39 1.96 2.82
C LEU A 164 13.54 0.98 2.54
N SER A 165 13.24 -0.31 2.34
CA SER A 165 14.26 -1.36 2.29
C SER A 165 14.60 -1.87 0.89
N ILE A 166 13.98 -1.31 -0.16
CA ILE A 166 14.43 -1.58 -1.53
C ILE A 166 15.61 -0.68 -1.91
N PRO A 167 16.52 -1.14 -2.77
CA PRO A 167 17.67 -0.33 -3.21
C PRO A 167 17.30 1.03 -3.79
N GLN A 168 16.14 1.11 -4.50
CA GLN A 168 15.63 2.32 -5.16
C GLN A 168 14.79 3.21 -4.26
N SER A 169 14.76 2.99 -2.95
CA SER A 169 13.87 3.73 -2.03
C SER A 169 14.01 5.25 -2.12
N ARG A 170 15.22 5.76 -2.42
CA ARG A 170 15.50 7.19 -2.58
C ARG A 170 14.99 7.78 -3.88
N ASP A 171 14.83 6.96 -4.90
CA ASP A 171 14.37 7.38 -6.23
C ASP A 171 12.85 7.39 -6.33
N LEU A 172 12.15 6.86 -5.33
CA LEU A 172 10.71 6.76 -5.33
C LEU A 172 10.06 8.15 -5.40
N THR A 173 9.21 8.31 -6.39
CA THR A 173 8.36 9.51 -6.55
C THR A 173 6.93 9.28 -6.10
N ASN A 174 6.45 8.03 -6.16
CA ASN A 174 5.07 7.66 -5.86
C ASN A 174 4.98 6.30 -5.15
N VAL A 175 3.94 6.17 -4.32
CA VAL A 175 3.53 4.89 -3.72
C VAL A 175 2.07 4.62 -4.07
N VAL A 176 1.76 3.40 -4.47
CA VAL A 176 0.39 2.97 -4.73
C VAL A 176 0.06 1.72 -3.90
N PHE A 177 -1.04 1.76 -3.16
CA PHE A 177 -1.57 0.62 -2.42
C PHE A 177 -2.44 -0.21 -3.38
N MET A 178 -1.78 -0.93 -4.30
CA MET A 178 -2.40 -1.77 -5.33
C MET A 178 -1.77 -3.17 -5.37
N GLY A 179 -0.98 -3.52 -4.36
CA GLY A 179 -0.38 -4.83 -4.19
C GLY A 179 -1.35 -5.83 -3.58
N MET A 180 -0.86 -6.66 -2.68
CA MET A 180 -1.66 -7.68 -2.02
C MET A 180 -2.51 -7.07 -0.90
N GLY A 181 -3.81 -7.46 -0.86
CA GLY A 181 -4.75 -7.05 0.16
C GLY A 181 -5.71 -5.93 -0.25
N GLU A 182 -6.68 -5.67 0.62
CA GLU A 182 -7.60 -4.53 0.54
C GLU A 182 -7.18 -3.49 1.59
N PRO A 183 -6.66 -2.32 1.17
CA PRO A 183 -6.12 -1.33 2.11
C PRO A 183 -7.14 -0.82 3.14
N THR A 184 -8.41 -0.68 2.74
CA THR A 184 -9.46 -0.19 3.64
C THR A 184 -9.94 -1.25 4.65
N ASP A 185 -9.52 -2.51 4.50
CA ASP A 185 -9.73 -3.59 5.47
C ASP A 185 -8.57 -3.67 6.50
N ASN A 186 -7.45 -3.00 6.22
CA ASN A 186 -6.30 -2.79 7.12
C ASN A 186 -6.04 -1.29 7.34
N LEU A 187 -7.10 -0.53 7.57
CA LEU A 187 -7.06 0.91 7.43
C LEU A 187 -6.17 1.62 8.45
N ASP A 188 -6.08 1.13 9.69
CA ASP A 188 -5.26 1.79 10.72
C ASP A 188 -3.79 1.80 10.32
N ALA A 189 -3.23 0.65 9.94
CA ALA A 189 -1.84 0.57 9.47
C ALA A 189 -1.60 1.37 8.17
N VAL A 190 -2.61 1.46 7.29
CA VAL A 190 -2.53 2.27 6.07
C VAL A 190 -2.53 3.76 6.40
N LEU A 191 -3.36 4.21 7.34
CA LEU A 191 -3.41 5.62 7.78
C LEU A 191 -2.11 6.02 8.46
N ASP A 192 -1.59 5.22 9.38
CA ASP A 192 -0.29 5.46 10.02
C ASP A 192 0.84 5.53 8.97
N THR A 193 0.81 4.63 7.98
CA THR A 193 1.77 4.66 6.87
C THR A 193 1.67 5.97 6.08
N ILE A 194 0.44 6.41 5.73
CA ILE A 194 0.23 7.67 5.00
C ILE A 194 0.72 8.85 5.84
N GLU A 195 0.46 8.84 7.13
CA GLU A 195 0.94 9.88 8.05
C GLU A 195 2.47 9.95 8.06
N ILE A 196 3.17 8.82 8.25
CA ILE A 196 4.64 8.75 8.21
C ILE A 196 5.18 9.26 6.86
N LEU A 197 4.52 8.95 5.75
CA LEU A 197 4.94 9.40 4.43
C LEU A 197 4.74 10.92 4.24
N THR A 198 3.68 11.51 4.82
CA THR A 198 3.26 12.89 4.50
C THR A 198 3.59 13.92 5.58
N ALA A 199 3.68 13.51 6.82
CA ALA A 199 3.94 14.43 7.93
C ALA A 199 5.34 15.05 7.87
N PRO A 200 5.51 16.30 8.35
CA PRO A 200 6.82 16.99 8.36
C PRO A 200 7.89 16.28 9.20
N TRP A 201 7.49 15.49 10.18
CA TRP A 201 8.38 14.69 11.01
C TRP A 201 8.76 13.36 10.33
N GLY A 202 8.00 12.91 9.33
CA GLY A 202 8.26 11.71 8.53
C GLY A 202 9.01 12.03 7.23
N LEU A 203 8.51 11.53 6.11
CA LEU A 203 9.13 11.75 4.79
C LEU A 203 8.74 13.08 4.14
N ALA A 204 7.77 13.79 4.68
CA ALA A 204 7.25 15.07 4.19
C ALA A 204 6.82 15.04 2.70
N TRP A 205 6.31 13.91 2.24
CA TRP A 205 5.81 13.77 0.88
C TRP A 205 4.48 14.49 0.69
N SER A 206 4.27 15.02 -0.50
CA SER A 206 2.94 15.48 -0.87
C SER A 206 1.95 14.30 -0.91
N PRO A 207 0.74 14.43 -0.35
CA PRO A 207 -0.30 13.40 -0.47
C PRO A 207 -0.60 12.99 -1.93
N LYS A 208 -0.35 13.88 -2.90
CA LYS A 208 -0.49 13.61 -4.35
C LYS A 208 0.46 12.52 -4.86
N ARG A 209 1.49 12.15 -4.10
CA ARG A 209 2.42 11.07 -4.43
C ARG A 209 1.88 9.70 -4.01
N ILE A 210 0.75 9.64 -3.31
CA ILE A 210 0.18 8.42 -2.74
C ILE A 210 -1.19 8.17 -3.37
N THR A 211 -1.42 6.93 -3.82
CA THR A 211 -2.73 6.47 -4.28
C THR A 211 -3.15 5.25 -3.48
N VAL A 212 -4.35 5.28 -2.94
CA VAL A 212 -4.96 4.12 -2.28
C VAL A 212 -6.05 3.57 -3.18
N SER A 213 -5.90 2.30 -3.57
CA SER A 213 -6.93 1.58 -4.33
C SER A 213 -7.79 0.76 -3.38
N THR A 214 -9.10 0.74 -3.63
CA THR A 214 -10.05 -0.02 -2.83
C THR A 214 -11.19 -0.58 -3.69
N VAL A 215 -11.76 -1.68 -3.24
CA VAL A 215 -12.99 -2.25 -3.81
C VAL A 215 -14.24 -1.45 -3.46
N GLY A 216 -14.10 -0.47 -2.53
CA GLY A 216 -15.18 0.38 -2.08
C GLY A 216 -15.82 -0.06 -0.76
N ASN A 217 -15.05 -0.61 0.18
CA ASN A 217 -15.49 -0.81 1.56
C ASN A 217 -15.92 0.55 2.14
N ILE A 218 -17.23 0.82 2.16
CA ILE A 218 -17.79 2.15 2.45
C ILE A 218 -17.35 2.73 3.78
N PRO A 219 -17.40 2.00 4.93
CA PRO A 219 -16.90 2.53 6.19
C PRO A 219 -15.42 2.91 6.16
N GLY A 220 -14.58 2.04 5.60
CA GLY A 220 -13.15 2.28 5.47
C GLY A 220 -12.83 3.41 4.50
N LEU A 221 -13.51 3.46 3.35
CA LEU A 221 -13.35 4.51 2.35
C LEU A 221 -13.74 5.90 2.90
N ARG A 222 -14.87 6.00 3.61
CA ARG A 222 -15.28 7.27 4.28
C ARG A 222 -14.19 7.75 5.22
N ARG A 223 -13.71 6.89 6.10
CA ARG A 223 -12.67 7.22 7.07
C ARG A 223 -11.34 7.63 6.39
N LEU A 224 -10.96 6.96 5.28
CA LEU A 224 -9.80 7.32 4.48
C LEU A 224 -9.95 8.72 3.85
N LEU A 225 -11.13 9.01 3.31
CA LEU A 225 -11.46 10.30 2.70
C LEU A 225 -11.44 11.44 3.71
N ASP A 226 -11.98 11.21 4.91
CA ASP A 226 -12.05 12.21 5.98
C ASP A 226 -10.67 12.52 6.59
N LYS A 227 -9.79 11.51 6.67
CA LYS A 227 -8.49 11.65 7.35
C LYS A 227 -7.31 12.02 6.45
N THR A 228 -7.46 11.88 5.12
CA THR A 228 -6.33 12.06 4.19
C THR A 228 -6.71 12.88 2.97
N SER A 229 -5.70 13.36 2.23
CA SER A 229 -5.86 14.00 0.92
C SER A 229 -5.17 13.22 -0.21
N VAL A 230 -4.91 11.92 -0.01
CA VAL A 230 -4.29 11.05 -1.01
C VAL A 230 -5.21 10.80 -2.20
N HIS A 231 -4.66 10.39 -3.33
CA HIS A 231 -5.45 9.96 -4.48
C HIS A 231 -6.19 8.66 -4.20
N ILE A 232 -7.41 8.57 -4.72
CA ILE A 232 -8.28 7.39 -4.55
C ILE A 232 -8.45 6.69 -5.90
N ALA A 233 -8.33 5.38 -5.88
CA ALA A 233 -8.64 4.52 -7.01
C ALA A 233 -9.73 3.51 -6.60
N ILE A 234 -10.82 3.45 -7.36
CA ILE A 234 -11.91 2.51 -7.10
C ILE A 234 -11.86 1.36 -8.09
N SER A 235 -11.74 0.14 -7.59
CA SER A 235 -11.85 -1.08 -8.40
C SER A 235 -13.31 -1.31 -8.79
N VAL A 236 -13.71 -0.81 -9.96
CA VAL A 236 -15.08 -0.94 -10.48
C VAL A 236 -15.23 -2.22 -11.28
N HIS A 237 -14.44 -2.41 -12.31
CA HIS A 237 -14.35 -3.54 -13.23
C HIS A 237 -15.66 -3.94 -13.93
N SER A 238 -16.82 -3.62 -13.38
CA SER A 238 -18.12 -3.61 -14.02
C SER A 238 -19.06 -2.62 -13.35
N ALA A 239 -19.82 -1.87 -14.13
CA ALA A 239 -20.89 -0.99 -13.66
C ALA A 239 -22.25 -1.70 -13.58
N ASP A 240 -22.36 -2.91 -14.11
CA ASP A 240 -23.48 -3.83 -13.93
C ASP A 240 -23.31 -4.59 -12.60
N ALA A 241 -24.37 -4.61 -11.78
CA ALA A 241 -24.28 -5.15 -10.42
C ALA A 241 -24.11 -6.68 -10.39
N GLU A 242 -24.81 -7.40 -11.24
CA GLU A 242 -24.76 -8.86 -11.30
C GLU A 242 -23.42 -9.33 -11.85
N GLN A 243 -22.96 -8.68 -12.94
CA GLN A 243 -21.66 -8.96 -13.52
C GLN A 243 -20.53 -8.62 -12.54
N ARG A 244 -20.61 -7.47 -11.84
CA ARG A 244 -19.63 -7.11 -10.82
C ARG A 244 -19.62 -8.10 -9.66
N GLN A 245 -20.78 -8.59 -9.24
CA GLN A 245 -20.88 -9.58 -8.16
C GLN A 245 -20.23 -10.92 -8.55
N ALA A 246 -20.35 -11.33 -9.80
CA ALA A 246 -19.67 -12.53 -10.30
C ALA A 246 -18.15 -12.38 -10.33
N LEU A 247 -17.64 -11.19 -10.66
CA LEU A 247 -16.21 -10.86 -10.68
C LEU A 247 -15.65 -10.54 -9.30
N MET A 248 -16.44 -9.85 -8.47
CA MET A 248 -16.06 -9.30 -7.17
C MET A 248 -17.20 -9.53 -6.17
N PRO A 249 -17.17 -10.60 -5.38
CA PRO A 249 -18.23 -10.93 -4.42
C PRO A 249 -18.55 -9.81 -3.41
N VAL A 250 -17.60 -8.92 -3.16
CA VAL A 250 -17.75 -7.74 -2.30
C VAL A 250 -18.87 -6.79 -2.74
N GLN A 251 -19.32 -6.86 -4.00
CA GLN A 251 -20.46 -6.12 -4.53
C GLN A 251 -21.73 -6.32 -3.67
N LYS A 252 -21.91 -7.50 -3.07
CA LYS A 252 -23.04 -7.80 -2.19
C LYS A 252 -23.01 -6.95 -0.92
N ALA A 253 -21.83 -6.72 -0.35
CA ALA A 253 -21.67 -5.93 0.86
C ALA A 253 -21.58 -4.41 0.58
N PHE A 254 -20.94 -4.04 -0.53
CA PHE A 254 -20.70 -2.66 -0.93
C PHE A 254 -21.08 -2.46 -2.41
N PRO A 255 -22.37 -2.22 -2.69
CA PRO A 255 -22.86 -1.98 -4.05
C PRO A 255 -22.14 -0.78 -4.69
N ILE A 256 -21.63 -0.95 -5.90
CA ILE A 256 -20.83 0.10 -6.55
C ILE A 256 -21.56 1.43 -6.71
N ARG A 257 -22.90 1.40 -6.84
CA ARG A 257 -23.71 2.61 -6.91
C ARG A 257 -23.68 3.41 -5.62
N GLU A 258 -23.66 2.74 -4.47
CA GLU A 258 -23.57 3.36 -3.14
C GLU A 258 -22.14 3.92 -2.91
N VAL A 259 -21.12 3.18 -3.35
CA VAL A 259 -19.74 3.66 -3.33
C VAL A 259 -19.59 4.96 -4.13
N MET A 260 -20.15 5.00 -5.35
CA MET A 260 -20.11 6.20 -6.18
C MET A 260 -21.00 7.33 -5.64
N ALA A 261 -22.09 7.02 -4.93
CA ALA A 261 -22.88 8.02 -4.22
C ALA A 261 -22.08 8.70 -3.11
N LEU A 262 -21.38 7.90 -2.28
CA LEU A 262 -20.49 8.44 -1.26
C LEU A 262 -19.42 9.36 -1.85
N LEU A 263 -18.80 8.97 -2.98
CA LEU A 263 -17.71 9.74 -3.59
C LEU A 263 -18.17 11.10 -4.15
N ARG A 264 -19.46 11.26 -4.49
CA ARG A 264 -20.00 12.57 -4.94
C ARG A 264 -20.07 13.62 -3.84
N ASP A 265 -20.00 13.19 -2.57
CA ASP A 265 -20.02 14.09 -1.42
C ASP A 265 -18.61 14.71 -1.15
N TYR A 266 -17.57 14.31 -1.90
CA TYR A 266 -16.20 14.76 -1.70
C TYR A 266 -15.65 15.50 -2.93
N ASP A 267 -14.78 16.50 -2.68
CA ASP A 267 -14.09 17.25 -3.73
C ASP A 267 -12.87 16.50 -4.26
N PHE A 268 -12.87 16.21 -5.55
CA PHE A 268 -11.76 15.61 -6.28
C PHE A 268 -11.13 16.56 -7.32
N ALA A 269 -11.62 17.79 -7.45
CA ALA A 269 -11.15 18.73 -8.47
C ALA A 269 -9.78 19.33 -8.14
N HIS A 270 -9.49 19.61 -6.85
CA HIS A 270 -8.36 20.44 -6.47
C HIS A 270 -7.19 19.71 -5.81
N GLN A 271 -7.43 18.93 -4.76
CA GLN A 271 -6.35 18.35 -3.97
C GLN A 271 -6.08 16.89 -4.26
N ARG A 272 -7.12 16.09 -4.40
CA ARG A 272 -7.03 14.66 -4.67
C ARG A 272 -7.61 14.33 -6.04
N ARG A 273 -7.18 13.20 -6.59
CA ARG A 273 -7.70 12.66 -7.84
C ARG A 273 -8.52 11.41 -7.54
N LEU A 274 -9.64 11.27 -8.24
CA LEU A 274 -10.41 10.03 -8.30
C LEU A 274 -10.08 9.31 -9.60
N SER A 275 -9.70 8.05 -9.50
CA SER A 275 -9.59 7.14 -10.63
C SER A 275 -10.48 5.93 -10.44
N VAL A 276 -10.88 5.36 -11.56
CA VAL A 276 -11.63 4.11 -11.66
C VAL A 276 -10.76 3.10 -12.38
N GLU A 277 -10.46 2.01 -11.72
CA GLU A 277 -9.72 0.90 -12.30
C GLU A 277 -10.71 -0.06 -12.97
N TYR A 278 -10.50 -0.32 -14.27
CA TYR A 278 -11.42 -1.09 -15.09
C TYR A 278 -10.65 -2.06 -15.99
N ILE A 279 -10.61 -3.33 -15.57
CA ILE A 279 -10.05 -4.39 -16.41
C ILE A 279 -11.07 -4.74 -17.49
N LEU A 280 -10.61 -4.89 -18.75
CA LEU A 280 -11.46 -5.32 -19.85
C LEU A 280 -11.26 -6.80 -20.15
N TRP A 281 -12.37 -7.54 -20.18
CA TRP A 281 -12.42 -8.95 -20.57
C TRP A 281 -13.29 -9.15 -21.81
N ASP A 282 -12.77 -9.94 -22.74
CA ASP A 282 -13.39 -10.27 -24.01
C ASP A 282 -14.78 -10.87 -23.82
N GLY A 283 -15.79 -10.26 -24.43
CA GLY A 283 -17.19 -10.66 -24.38
C GLY A 283 -17.87 -10.53 -22.99
N VAL A 284 -17.19 -9.96 -21.99
CA VAL A 284 -17.76 -9.79 -20.65
C VAL A 284 -18.18 -8.35 -20.44
N ASN A 285 -17.25 -7.41 -20.33
CA ASN A 285 -17.51 -6.02 -19.96
C ASN A 285 -16.94 -5.01 -20.96
N ASP A 286 -16.54 -5.45 -22.13
CA ASP A 286 -15.85 -4.67 -23.17
C ASP A 286 -16.77 -4.18 -24.30
N THR A 287 -18.08 -4.27 -24.09
CA THR A 287 -19.10 -3.92 -25.10
C THR A 287 -19.44 -2.42 -25.07
N PRO A 288 -19.98 -1.85 -26.18
CA PRO A 288 -20.51 -0.49 -26.17
C PRO A 288 -21.60 -0.26 -25.10
N GLN A 289 -22.37 -1.30 -24.74
CA GLN A 289 -23.35 -1.22 -23.68
C GLN A 289 -22.68 -1.06 -22.32
N SER A 290 -21.66 -1.87 -22.02
CA SER A 290 -20.88 -1.79 -20.78
C SER A 290 -20.25 -0.40 -20.61
N MET A 291 -19.69 0.17 -21.71
CA MET A 291 -19.14 1.53 -21.74
C MET A 291 -20.20 2.59 -21.37
N ARG A 292 -21.40 2.51 -21.97
CA ARG A 292 -22.49 3.46 -21.64
C ARG A 292 -23.00 3.33 -20.21
N VAL A 293 -23.01 2.10 -19.66
CA VAL A 293 -23.40 1.86 -18.25
C VAL A 293 -22.35 2.43 -17.32
N LEU A 294 -21.07 2.24 -17.63
CA LEU A 294 -19.97 2.84 -16.88
C LEU A 294 -20.04 4.38 -16.94
N ALA A 295 -20.22 4.97 -18.11
CA ALA A 295 -20.36 6.41 -18.26
C ALA A 295 -21.52 6.99 -17.43
N ARG A 296 -22.64 6.29 -17.36
CA ARG A 296 -23.77 6.68 -16.48
C ARG A 296 -23.44 6.59 -15.01
N LEU A 297 -22.72 5.56 -14.59
CA LEU A 297 -22.28 5.37 -13.19
C LEU A 297 -21.37 6.53 -12.75
N LEU A 298 -20.49 7.02 -13.64
CA LEU A 298 -19.51 8.07 -13.35
C LEU A 298 -20.07 9.50 -13.48
N ARG A 299 -21.31 9.67 -13.96
CA ARG A 299 -21.90 10.98 -14.13
C ARG A 299 -21.93 11.76 -12.81
N GLY A 300 -21.50 13.03 -12.88
CA GLY A 300 -21.41 13.91 -11.72
C GLY A 300 -20.19 13.63 -10.83
N THR A 301 -19.16 12.96 -11.35
CA THR A 301 -17.86 12.81 -10.71
C THR A 301 -16.76 13.29 -11.66
N ASP A 302 -15.61 13.71 -11.09
CA ASP A 302 -14.39 14.03 -11.86
C ASP A 302 -13.49 12.79 -12.02
N ALA A 303 -14.09 11.60 -12.00
CA ALA A 303 -13.36 10.35 -12.10
C ALA A 303 -12.71 10.17 -13.48
N ARG A 304 -11.47 9.70 -13.47
CA ARG A 304 -10.76 9.24 -14.66
C ARG A 304 -10.79 7.72 -14.70
N VAL A 305 -10.86 7.13 -15.89
CA VAL A 305 -10.88 5.68 -16.06
C VAL A 305 -9.50 5.19 -16.50
N ASN A 306 -8.91 4.31 -15.71
CA ASN A 306 -7.72 3.54 -16.06
C ASN A 306 -8.16 2.18 -16.58
N ILE A 307 -8.09 1.98 -17.89
CA ILE A 307 -8.31 0.69 -18.53
C ILE A 307 -7.06 -0.16 -18.31
N ILE A 308 -7.25 -1.31 -17.68
CA ILE A 308 -6.17 -2.25 -17.36
C ILE A 308 -6.30 -3.45 -18.30
N PRO A 309 -5.27 -3.75 -19.13
CA PRO A 309 -5.23 -5.00 -19.86
C PRO A 309 -5.22 -6.19 -18.90
N TYR A 310 -6.09 -7.17 -19.12
CA TYR A 310 -6.13 -8.36 -18.30
C TYR A 310 -4.95 -9.28 -18.60
N HIS A 311 -4.38 -9.85 -17.56
CA HIS A 311 -3.36 -10.90 -17.63
C HIS A 311 -3.91 -12.18 -17.03
N PRO A 312 -4.03 -13.26 -17.83
CA PRO A 312 -4.55 -14.54 -17.34
C PRO A 312 -3.71 -15.07 -16.19
N ILE A 313 -4.39 -15.41 -15.09
CA ILE A 313 -3.76 -15.98 -13.89
C ILE A 313 -3.92 -17.49 -13.81
N GLY A 314 -4.52 -18.09 -14.85
CA GLY A 314 -4.81 -19.52 -14.92
C GLY A 314 -6.04 -19.94 -14.09
N GLY A 315 -6.66 -21.04 -14.47
CA GLY A 315 -7.81 -21.61 -13.74
C GLY A 315 -9.10 -20.79 -13.80
N ASP A 316 -9.22 -19.82 -14.70
CA ASP A 316 -10.45 -19.08 -15.02
C ASP A 316 -10.78 -19.11 -16.51
N SER A 317 -12.01 -18.73 -16.85
CA SER A 317 -12.48 -18.60 -18.23
C SER A 317 -12.33 -17.19 -18.79
N LEU A 318 -11.78 -16.26 -18.01
CA LEU A 318 -11.62 -14.87 -18.42
C LEU A 318 -10.51 -14.72 -19.47
N ARG A 319 -10.79 -13.94 -20.51
CA ARG A 319 -9.85 -13.68 -21.60
C ARG A 319 -9.60 -12.19 -21.75
N PRO A 320 -8.39 -11.76 -22.10
CA PRO A 320 -8.11 -10.36 -22.37
C PRO A 320 -8.84 -9.88 -23.62
N SER A 321 -9.45 -8.71 -23.55
CA SER A 321 -9.97 -8.01 -24.73
C SER A 321 -8.83 -7.66 -25.69
N SER A 322 -9.11 -7.68 -26.99
CA SER A 322 -8.13 -7.29 -27.98
C SER A 322 -7.73 -5.81 -27.84
N ARG A 323 -6.52 -5.46 -28.29
CA ARG A 323 -6.02 -4.08 -28.22
C ARG A 323 -6.97 -3.09 -28.90
N ARG A 324 -7.52 -3.46 -30.06
CA ARG A 324 -8.50 -2.64 -30.78
C ARG A 324 -9.76 -2.39 -29.97
N VAL A 325 -10.28 -3.39 -29.26
CA VAL A 325 -11.46 -3.24 -28.41
C VAL A 325 -11.16 -2.31 -27.23
N GLN A 326 -9.98 -2.45 -26.62
CA GLN A 326 -9.54 -1.56 -25.52
C GLN A 326 -9.44 -0.10 -26.01
N GLU A 327 -8.90 0.13 -27.19
CA GLU A 327 -8.78 1.47 -27.79
C GLU A 327 -10.16 2.06 -28.12
N ASN A 328 -11.04 1.29 -28.74
CA ASN A 328 -12.42 1.73 -29.00
C ASN A 328 -13.17 2.06 -27.68
N PHE A 329 -12.97 1.28 -26.64
CA PHE A 329 -13.60 1.52 -25.35
C PHE A 329 -13.06 2.81 -24.69
N ARG A 330 -11.75 3.04 -24.74
CA ARG A 330 -11.10 4.28 -24.31
C ARG A 330 -11.66 5.49 -25.06
N ASP A 331 -11.66 5.42 -26.39
CA ASP A 331 -12.06 6.54 -27.26
C ASP A 331 -13.54 6.86 -27.06
N GLY A 332 -14.39 5.84 -26.98
CA GLY A 332 -15.80 6.03 -26.69
C GLY A 332 -16.09 6.63 -25.30
N LEU A 333 -15.29 6.35 -24.28
CA LEU A 333 -15.40 7.05 -22.99
C LEU A 333 -14.97 8.52 -23.12
N ASN A 334 -13.87 8.79 -23.86
CA ASN A 334 -13.40 10.16 -24.10
C ASN A 334 -14.44 10.97 -24.90
N ASP A 335 -15.08 10.39 -25.89
CA ASP A 335 -16.18 11.00 -26.66
C ASP A 335 -17.39 11.33 -25.78
N LEU A 336 -17.60 10.56 -24.71
CA LEU A 336 -18.61 10.82 -23.69
C LEU A 336 -18.17 11.82 -22.60
N GLY A 337 -17.00 12.46 -22.75
CA GLY A 337 -16.45 13.44 -21.84
C GLY A 337 -15.75 12.85 -20.59
N ILE A 338 -15.48 11.54 -20.57
CA ILE A 338 -14.82 10.87 -19.46
C ILE A 338 -13.37 10.60 -19.84
N THR A 339 -12.42 11.23 -19.15
CA THR A 339 -10.99 10.98 -19.38
C THR A 339 -10.65 9.51 -19.14
N ALA A 340 -10.32 8.78 -20.19
CA ALA A 340 -9.92 7.38 -20.12
C ALA A 340 -8.53 7.16 -20.72
N THR A 341 -7.75 6.30 -20.08
CA THR A 341 -6.40 5.90 -20.53
C THR A 341 -6.24 4.40 -20.43
N ILE A 342 -5.44 3.81 -21.35
CA ILE A 342 -5.05 2.41 -21.24
C ILE A 342 -3.71 2.36 -20.52
N ARG A 343 -3.67 1.67 -19.41
CA ARG A 343 -2.47 1.54 -18.59
C ARG A 343 -1.45 0.63 -19.27
N ALA A 344 -0.20 1.05 -19.31
CA ALA A 344 0.88 0.17 -19.76
C ALA A 344 1.06 -0.97 -18.76
N SER A 345 1.05 -2.19 -19.25
CA SER A 345 1.38 -3.36 -18.41
C SER A 345 2.87 -3.43 -18.18
N ARG A 346 3.28 -3.63 -16.94
CA ARG A 346 4.66 -3.73 -16.51
C ARG A 346 4.90 -5.05 -15.79
N GLY A 347 6.12 -5.60 -15.94
CA GLY A 347 6.57 -6.78 -15.20
C GLY A 347 5.77 -8.06 -15.48
N GLN A 348 5.18 -8.22 -16.67
CA GLN A 348 4.38 -9.40 -16.99
C GLN A 348 5.22 -10.69 -16.95
N ASP A 349 6.44 -10.62 -17.46
CA ASP A 349 7.39 -11.73 -17.55
C ASP A 349 7.84 -12.27 -16.18
N ILE A 350 7.64 -11.47 -15.14
CA ILE A 350 7.97 -11.82 -13.74
C ILE A 350 6.73 -11.94 -12.84
N MET A 351 5.54 -12.04 -13.42
CA MET A 351 4.28 -12.10 -12.66
C MET A 351 4.10 -10.93 -11.69
N ALA A 352 4.43 -9.71 -12.13
CA ALA A 352 4.34 -8.49 -11.32
C ALA A 352 3.23 -7.52 -11.76
N ALA A 353 2.47 -7.84 -12.80
CA ALA A 353 1.36 -7.02 -13.23
C ALA A 353 0.18 -7.09 -12.23
N CYS A 354 -0.75 -6.12 -12.34
CA CYS A 354 -1.91 -6.03 -11.46
C CYS A 354 -2.70 -7.34 -11.42
N GLY A 355 -3.03 -7.82 -10.22
CA GLY A 355 -3.76 -9.07 -9.98
C GLY A 355 -2.89 -10.33 -9.99
N MET A 356 -1.62 -10.27 -10.35
CA MET A 356 -0.74 -11.44 -10.47
C MET A 356 0.07 -11.73 -9.20
N LEU A 357 0.09 -10.84 -8.20
CA LEU A 357 0.87 -11.02 -6.99
C LEU A 357 0.30 -12.14 -6.12
N ALA A 358 1.17 -13.07 -5.76
CA ALA A 358 0.80 -14.28 -5.05
C ALA A 358 1.49 -14.43 -3.69
N GLY A 359 2.64 -13.77 -3.48
CA GLY A 359 3.51 -14.07 -2.34
C GLY A 359 4.04 -15.51 -2.40
N ALA A 360 4.88 -15.86 -1.44
CA ALA A 360 5.38 -17.22 -1.29
C ALA A 360 4.87 -17.84 0.00
N ALA A 361 4.42 -19.10 -0.06
CA ALA A 361 4.26 -19.92 1.15
C ALA A 361 5.65 -20.22 1.69
N LYS A 362 5.86 -20.10 3.01
CA LYS A 362 7.06 -20.65 3.63
C LYS A 362 7.13 -22.12 3.25
N LYS A 363 8.20 -22.55 2.53
CA LYS A 363 8.49 -23.97 2.39
C LYS A 363 8.64 -24.53 3.81
N GLN A 364 7.80 -25.48 4.18
CA GLN A 364 8.06 -26.30 5.36
C GLN A 364 9.45 -26.90 5.11
N GLN A 365 10.42 -26.58 5.97
CA GLN A 365 11.67 -27.35 5.98
C GLN A 365 11.27 -28.81 6.19
N PRO A 366 11.78 -29.73 5.36
CA PRO A 366 11.55 -31.16 5.64
C PRO A 366 12.08 -31.45 7.06
N PRO A 367 11.42 -32.31 7.82
CA PRO A 367 11.90 -32.70 9.14
C PRO A 367 13.34 -33.18 8.98
N TYR A 368 14.20 -32.72 9.88
CA TYR A 368 15.60 -33.13 9.99
C TYR A 368 15.67 -34.64 9.87
N GLN A 369 16.29 -35.13 8.81
CA GLN A 369 16.69 -36.53 8.75
C GLN A 369 17.98 -36.59 9.56
N ASP A 370 17.91 -37.19 10.75
CA ASP A 370 19.08 -37.61 11.47
C ASP A 370 19.80 -38.62 10.55
N GLU A 371 20.98 -38.24 10.07
CA GLU A 371 21.90 -39.17 9.44
C GLU A 371 22.45 -40.07 10.54
N GLU A 372 22.16 -41.38 10.44
CA GLU A 372 22.85 -42.46 11.18
C GLU A 372 24.29 -42.65 10.66
#